data_db2cd1fc7e550576327543d900b1b4b4
#
_entry.id   db2cd1fc7e550576327543d900b1b4b4
#
_cell.length_a   1.000
_cell.length_b   1.000
_cell.length_c   1.000
_cell.angle_alpha   90.00
_cell.angle_beta   90.00
_cell.angle_gamma   90.00
#
_symmetry.space_group_name_H-M   'P 1'
#
loop_
_entity.id
_entity.type
_entity.pdbx_description
1 polymer ?
#
loop_
_entity_poly.entity_id
_entity_poly.type
_entity_poly.pdbx_seq_one_letter_code
_entity_poly.pdbx_strand_id
1 'polypeptide(L)'
;RFIHKCCAMQFPPTSGPTQMQVQKLPTGIEGFDDVCQGGLPVGRSTLVSGTSGTGKTVFSLHFLHNGIKDFDEPGIFVTFEESPLDILRNAASFGWNLQEMVEQDKLFILDASPDPDGQDVAGNFDLSGLIERINYAIRKYKAKRVAIDSITAVFQQYDAVFVVRREIFRLIARLKEIGVT
;
A
#
# COMPACT_ATOMS: atom_id res chain seq x y z
N ARG A 1 -11.62 26.94 -71.48
CA ARG A 1 -12.21 26.77 -70.08
C ARG A 1 -11.46 25.67 -69.38
N PHE A 2 -10.40 26.03 -68.64
CA PHE A 2 -9.69 25.14 -67.73
C PHE A 2 -10.24 25.35 -66.34
N ILE A 3 -10.88 24.29 -65.77
CA ILE A 3 -11.33 24.28 -64.41
C ILE A 3 -10.20 23.60 -63.60
N HIS A 4 -9.53 24.39 -62.78
CA HIS A 4 -8.58 23.89 -61.79
C HIS A 4 -9.32 23.06 -60.73
N LYS A 5 -9.07 21.76 -60.64
CA LYS A 5 -9.41 20.93 -59.50
C LYS A 5 -8.39 21.20 -58.40
N CYS A 6 -8.77 21.99 -57.41
CA CYS A 6 -8.04 22.06 -56.14
C CYS A 6 -8.15 20.71 -55.44
N CYS A 7 -7.03 19.99 -55.38
CA CYS A 7 -6.89 18.78 -54.57
C CYS A 7 -6.75 19.21 -53.10
N ALA A 8 -7.83 19.10 -52.34
CA ALA A 8 -7.76 19.29 -50.91
C ALA A 8 -6.99 18.14 -50.30
N MET A 9 -5.74 18.39 -49.86
CA MET A 9 -5.00 17.47 -49.02
C MET A 9 -5.76 17.35 -47.69
N GLN A 10 -6.42 16.22 -47.48
CA GLN A 10 -6.93 15.83 -46.15
C GLN A 10 -5.75 15.35 -45.34
N PHE A 11 -5.34 16.17 -44.39
CA PHE A 11 -4.43 15.71 -43.32
C PHE A 11 -5.18 14.69 -42.44
N PRO A 12 -4.56 13.54 -42.10
CA PRO A 12 -5.18 12.64 -41.13
C PRO A 12 -5.35 13.37 -39.81
N PRO A 13 -6.41 13.09 -39.04
CA PRO A 13 -6.60 13.71 -37.76
C PRO A 13 -5.38 13.42 -36.91
N THR A 14 -4.71 14.46 -36.40
CA THR A 14 -3.65 14.37 -35.43
C THR A 14 -4.26 13.71 -34.21
N SER A 15 -3.91 12.47 -33.93
CA SER A 15 -4.19 11.82 -32.65
C SER A 15 -3.59 12.73 -31.56
N GLY A 16 -4.46 13.39 -30.80
CA GLY A 16 -4.03 14.18 -29.66
C GLY A 16 -3.18 13.34 -28.72
N PRO A 17 -2.33 13.96 -27.89
CA PRO A 17 -1.47 13.22 -26.97
C PRO A 17 -2.34 12.25 -26.17
N THR A 18 -2.02 10.96 -26.28
CA THR A 18 -2.65 9.92 -25.44
C THR A 18 -2.42 10.34 -24.01
N GLN A 19 -3.46 10.83 -23.33
CA GLN A 19 -3.37 11.16 -21.92
C GLN A 19 -3.00 9.87 -21.20
N MET A 20 -1.77 9.77 -20.72
CA MET A 20 -1.35 8.69 -19.83
C MET A 20 -2.17 8.81 -18.55
N GLN A 21 -3.30 8.15 -18.49
CA GLN A 21 -4.10 8.08 -17.26
C GLN A 21 -3.40 7.16 -16.28
N VAL A 22 -3.18 7.67 -15.07
CA VAL A 22 -2.67 6.86 -13.96
C VAL A 22 -3.75 5.84 -13.59
N GLN A 23 -3.43 4.56 -13.73
CA GLN A 23 -4.33 3.49 -13.32
C GLN A 23 -4.60 3.61 -11.81
N LYS A 24 -5.87 3.49 -11.43
CA LYS A 24 -6.33 3.62 -10.04
C LYS A 24 -6.75 2.27 -9.49
N LEU A 25 -6.50 2.08 -8.19
CA LEU A 25 -6.94 0.96 -7.39
C LEU A 25 -8.04 1.46 -6.46
N PRO A 26 -9.29 1.02 -6.62
CA PRO A 26 -10.36 1.41 -5.72
C PRO A 26 -10.07 0.97 -4.28
N THR A 27 -10.33 1.83 -3.32
CA THR A 27 -10.20 1.49 -1.90
C THR A 27 -11.46 0.84 -1.35
N GLY A 28 -12.60 1.08 -2.00
CA GLY A 28 -13.91 0.68 -1.51
C GLY A 28 -14.37 1.49 -0.29
N ILE A 29 -13.66 2.56 0.06
CA ILE A 29 -14.03 3.46 1.16
C ILE A 29 -14.96 4.53 0.60
N GLU A 30 -16.19 4.58 1.12
CA GLU A 30 -17.24 5.49 0.66
C GLU A 30 -16.77 6.94 0.68
N GLY A 31 -16.98 7.66 -0.43
CA GLY A 31 -16.59 9.05 -0.63
C GLY A 31 -15.09 9.27 -0.84
N PHE A 32 -14.21 8.36 -0.41
CA PHE A 32 -12.77 8.52 -0.59
C PHE A 32 -12.35 8.30 -2.04
N ASP A 33 -12.88 7.27 -2.68
CA ASP A 33 -12.58 6.97 -4.08
C ASP A 33 -13.08 8.08 -5.02
N ASP A 34 -14.18 8.76 -4.68
CA ASP A 34 -14.68 9.92 -5.43
C ASP A 34 -13.70 11.10 -5.35
N VAL A 35 -13.22 11.42 -4.14
CA VAL A 35 -12.23 12.47 -3.91
C VAL A 35 -10.91 12.17 -4.63
N CYS A 36 -10.50 10.90 -4.64
CA CYS A 36 -9.28 10.42 -5.27
C CYS A 36 -9.43 10.05 -6.75
N GLN A 37 -10.59 10.33 -7.36
CA GLN A 37 -10.87 10.02 -8.76
C GLN A 37 -10.62 8.55 -9.11
N GLY A 38 -11.26 7.65 -8.35
CA GLY A 38 -11.23 6.21 -8.55
C GLY A 38 -10.26 5.44 -7.64
N GLY A 39 -9.73 6.05 -6.59
CA GLY A 39 -8.90 5.39 -5.59
C GLY A 39 -7.41 5.75 -5.63
N LEU A 40 -6.56 4.86 -5.13
CA LEU A 40 -5.13 5.06 -5.03
C LEU A 40 -4.41 4.72 -6.35
N PRO A 41 -3.26 5.35 -6.66
CA PRO A 41 -2.47 4.98 -7.85
C PRO A 41 -1.91 3.56 -7.73
N VAL A 42 -2.17 2.71 -8.74
CA VAL A 42 -1.68 1.32 -8.80
C VAL A 42 -0.15 1.28 -8.76
N GLY A 43 0.40 0.36 -7.97
CA GLY A 43 1.85 0.11 -7.87
C GLY A 43 2.63 1.30 -7.30
N ARG A 44 1.97 2.18 -6.52
CA ARG A 44 2.61 3.31 -5.86
C ARG A 44 2.29 3.32 -4.38
N SER A 45 3.26 3.77 -3.59
CA SER A 45 3.06 3.98 -2.17
C SER A 45 2.32 5.29 -1.92
N THR A 46 1.34 5.23 -1.03
CA THR A 46 0.58 6.39 -0.53
C THR A 46 0.87 6.57 0.95
N LEU A 47 1.27 7.77 1.35
CA LEU A 47 1.48 8.10 2.76
C LEU A 47 0.20 8.66 3.36
N VAL A 48 -0.29 8.00 4.41
CA VAL A 48 -1.37 8.49 5.27
C VAL A 48 -0.76 9.10 6.53
N SER A 49 -0.92 10.39 6.73
CA SER A 49 -0.38 11.09 7.90
C SER A 49 -1.48 11.76 8.72
N GLY A 50 -1.23 11.88 10.01
CA GLY A 50 -2.14 12.50 10.97
C GLY A 50 -1.67 12.29 12.40
N THR A 51 -2.22 13.04 13.35
CA THR A 51 -1.94 12.89 14.77
C THR A 51 -2.44 11.55 15.32
N SER A 52 -2.05 11.19 16.53
CA SER A 52 -2.59 9.99 17.20
C SER A 52 -4.11 10.07 17.30
N GLY A 53 -4.80 8.95 17.13
CA GLY A 53 -6.27 8.87 17.22
C GLY A 53 -7.04 9.33 15.97
N THR A 54 -6.37 9.73 14.88
CA THR A 54 -7.06 10.18 13.64
C THR A 54 -7.55 9.05 12.73
N GLY A 55 -7.42 7.78 13.16
CA GLY A 55 -7.96 6.64 12.42
C GLY A 55 -7.06 6.09 11.32
N LYS A 56 -5.75 6.36 11.33
CA LYS A 56 -4.81 5.84 10.30
C LYS A 56 -4.83 4.31 10.20
N THR A 57 -4.75 3.64 11.34
CA THR A 57 -4.84 2.17 11.43
C THR A 57 -6.17 1.66 10.89
N VAL A 58 -7.27 2.31 11.28
CA VAL A 58 -8.62 1.97 10.78
C VAL A 58 -8.71 2.14 9.27
N PHE A 59 -8.18 3.24 8.72
CA PHE A 59 -8.14 3.47 7.29
C PHE A 59 -7.34 2.38 6.56
N SER A 60 -6.17 2.01 7.09
CA SER A 60 -5.32 0.96 6.53
C SER A 60 -5.99 -0.41 6.53
N LEU A 61 -6.64 -0.76 7.64
CA LEU A 61 -7.41 -2.01 7.75
C LEU A 61 -8.64 -2.02 6.85
N HIS A 62 -9.35 -0.88 6.73
CA HIS A 62 -10.49 -0.73 5.83
C HIS A 62 -10.10 -0.93 4.37
N PHE A 63 -8.97 -0.35 3.95
CA PHE A 63 -8.40 -0.53 2.62
C PHE A 63 -8.11 -1.99 2.29
N LEU A 64 -7.57 -2.77 3.25
CA LEU A 64 -7.30 -4.19 3.07
C LEU A 64 -8.58 -5.02 3.13
N HIS A 65 -9.45 -4.75 4.10
CA HIS A 65 -10.74 -5.43 4.26
C HIS A 65 -11.58 -5.34 2.98
N ASN A 66 -11.79 -4.13 2.47
CA ASN A 66 -12.58 -3.95 1.25
C ASN A 66 -11.87 -4.52 0.02
N GLY A 67 -10.53 -4.43 -0.03
CA GLY A 67 -9.75 -5.08 -1.08
C GLY A 67 -10.02 -6.57 -1.20
N ILE A 68 -10.07 -7.25 -0.08
CA ILE A 68 -10.34 -8.68 -0.02
C ILE A 68 -11.82 -8.97 -0.32
N LYS A 69 -12.72 -8.22 0.32
CA LYS A 69 -14.15 -8.47 0.27
C LYS A 69 -14.75 -8.16 -1.10
N ASP A 70 -14.43 -6.98 -1.65
CA ASP A 70 -15.13 -6.43 -2.81
C ASP A 70 -14.38 -6.68 -4.12
N PHE A 71 -13.06 -6.91 -4.06
CA PHE A 71 -12.21 -7.05 -5.24
C PHE A 71 -11.43 -8.38 -5.30
N ASP A 72 -11.57 -9.24 -4.29
CA ASP A 72 -10.82 -10.50 -4.15
C ASP A 72 -9.29 -10.33 -4.26
N GLU A 73 -8.79 -9.23 -3.69
CA GLU A 73 -7.39 -8.87 -3.70
C GLU A 73 -6.75 -9.15 -2.33
N PRO A 74 -5.91 -10.19 -2.20
CA PRO A 74 -5.23 -10.49 -0.94
C PRO A 74 -4.35 -9.34 -0.47
N GLY A 75 -4.28 -9.18 0.86
CA GLY A 75 -3.58 -8.09 1.48
C GLY A 75 -2.58 -8.51 2.56
N ILE A 76 -1.62 -7.61 2.84
CA ILE A 76 -0.68 -7.75 3.94
C ILE A 76 -0.78 -6.51 4.82
N PHE A 77 -0.93 -6.73 6.12
CA PHE A 77 -0.81 -5.70 7.14
C PHE A 77 0.48 -5.91 7.92
N VAL A 78 1.36 -4.92 7.91
CA VAL A 78 2.60 -4.92 8.70
C VAL A 78 2.41 -4.02 9.90
N THR A 79 2.53 -4.57 11.09
CA THR A 79 2.40 -3.83 12.35
C THR A 79 3.73 -3.76 13.10
N PHE A 80 3.99 -2.60 13.75
CA PHE A 80 5.16 -2.38 14.61
C PHE A 80 4.79 -2.14 16.07
N GLU A 81 3.54 -1.82 16.35
CA GLU A 81 3.12 -1.35 17.67
C GLU A 81 2.02 -2.22 18.29
N GLU A 82 1.07 -2.69 17.48
CA GLU A 82 -0.04 -3.50 17.95
C GLU A 82 0.17 -4.98 17.64
N SER A 83 -0.20 -5.86 18.57
CA SER A 83 -0.15 -7.30 18.31
C SER A 83 -1.19 -7.70 17.25
N PRO A 84 -0.94 -8.77 16.45
CA PRO A 84 -1.93 -9.28 15.51
C PRO A 84 -3.30 -9.56 16.15
N LEU A 85 -3.30 -10.05 17.39
CA LEU A 85 -4.53 -10.35 18.12
C LEU A 85 -5.33 -9.09 18.45
N ASP A 86 -4.67 -8.00 18.85
CA ASP A 86 -5.33 -6.74 19.16
C ASP A 86 -5.90 -6.10 17.90
N ILE A 87 -5.18 -6.17 16.79
CA ILE A 87 -5.66 -5.72 15.47
C ILE A 87 -6.95 -6.45 15.08
N LEU A 88 -6.99 -7.78 15.23
CA LEU A 88 -8.16 -8.58 14.93
C LEU A 88 -9.36 -8.23 15.84
N ARG A 89 -9.10 -8.02 17.14
CA ARG A 89 -10.13 -7.60 18.12
C ARG A 89 -10.66 -6.20 17.80
N ASN A 90 -9.77 -5.26 17.50
CA ASN A 90 -10.14 -3.90 17.15
C ASN A 90 -10.98 -3.87 15.87
N ALA A 91 -10.61 -4.61 14.84
CA ALA A 91 -11.35 -4.72 13.59
C ALA A 91 -12.76 -5.32 13.80
N ALA A 92 -12.91 -6.30 14.70
CA ALA A 92 -14.19 -6.91 15.00
C ALA A 92 -15.20 -5.88 15.57
N SER A 93 -14.74 -4.83 16.25
CA SER A 93 -15.60 -3.74 16.76
C SER A 93 -16.25 -2.92 15.63
N PHE A 94 -15.70 -2.95 14.42
CA PHE A 94 -16.28 -2.35 13.22
C PHE A 94 -17.13 -3.34 12.42
N GLY A 95 -17.31 -4.57 12.91
CA GLY A 95 -18.01 -5.64 12.19
C GLY A 95 -17.17 -6.29 11.09
N TRP A 96 -15.86 -6.09 11.09
CA TRP A 96 -14.95 -6.70 10.11
C TRP A 96 -14.41 -8.02 10.64
N ASN A 97 -14.74 -9.11 9.97
CA ASN A 97 -14.24 -10.45 10.32
C ASN A 97 -12.87 -10.70 9.68
N LEU A 98 -11.84 -9.98 10.14
CA LEU A 98 -10.47 -10.16 9.62
C LEU A 98 -9.89 -11.53 9.98
N GLN A 99 -10.35 -12.17 11.06
CA GLN A 99 -9.92 -13.50 11.46
C GLN A 99 -10.22 -14.53 10.35
N GLU A 100 -11.42 -14.51 9.80
CA GLU A 100 -11.82 -15.38 8.68
C GLU A 100 -10.94 -15.13 7.43
N MET A 101 -10.62 -13.88 7.15
CA MET A 101 -9.73 -13.52 6.01
C MET A 101 -8.31 -14.06 6.20
N VAL A 102 -7.82 -14.11 7.45
CA VAL A 102 -6.53 -14.73 7.78
C VAL A 102 -6.59 -16.26 7.60
N GLU A 103 -7.66 -16.91 8.09
CA GLU A 103 -7.86 -18.35 7.94
C GLU A 103 -8.01 -18.81 6.48
N GLN A 104 -8.51 -17.91 5.62
CA GLN A 104 -8.63 -18.14 4.17
C GLN A 104 -7.36 -17.77 3.38
N ASP A 105 -6.24 -17.45 4.04
CA ASP A 105 -4.99 -16.97 3.42
C ASP A 105 -5.16 -15.71 2.53
N LYS A 106 -6.22 -14.92 2.76
CA LYS A 106 -6.48 -13.66 2.04
C LYS A 106 -5.89 -12.44 2.72
N LEU A 107 -5.72 -12.48 4.05
CA LEU A 107 -5.06 -11.47 4.85
C LEU A 107 -3.88 -12.10 5.60
N PHE A 108 -2.72 -11.49 5.52
CA PHE A 108 -1.58 -11.83 6.36
C PHE A 108 -1.18 -10.64 7.23
N ILE A 109 -1.13 -10.84 8.55
CA ILE A 109 -0.67 -9.84 9.50
C ILE A 109 0.76 -10.19 9.89
N LEU A 110 1.70 -9.33 9.49
CA LEU A 110 3.12 -9.46 9.78
C LEU A 110 3.46 -8.62 11.00
N ASP A 111 3.77 -9.28 12.10
CA ASP A 111 4.31 -8.61 13.28
C ASP A 111 5.79 -8.27 13.04
N ALA A 112 6.08 -6.97 13.04
CA ALA A 112 7.39 -6.38 12.89
C ALA A 112 7.82 -5.63 14.16
N SER A 113 7.11 -5.86 15.29
CA SER A 113 7.48 -5.27 16.58
C SER A 113 8.90 -5.70 16.98
N PRO A 114 9.67 -4.81 17.59
CA PRO A 114 10.96 -5.18 18.16
C PRO A 114 10.79 -6.27 19.22
N ASP A 115 11.68 -7.26 19.19
CA ASP A 115 11.69 -8.29 20.24
C ASP A 115 12.17 -7.66 21.57
N PRO A 116 11.34 -7.61 22.62
CA PRO A 116 11.72 -6.99 23.90
C PRO A 116 12.84 -7.75 24.60
N ASP A 117 13.01 -9.05 24.32
CA ASP A 117 14.04 -9.91 24.89
C ASP A 117 15.23 -10.14 23.93
N GLY A 118 15.11 -9.66 22.72
CA GLY A 118 16.16 -9.76 21.70
C GLY A 118 17.39 -8.98 22.12
N GLN A 119 18.53 -9.65 22.14
CA GLN A 119 19.85 -9.00 22.28
C GLN A 119 20.19 -8.25 20.97
N ASP A 120 19.25 -7.48 20.45
CA ASP A 120 19.56 -6.57 19.35
C ASP A 120 20.54 -5.53 19.90
N VAL A 121 21.79 -5.73 19.51
CA VAL A 121 22.89 -4.79 19.79
C VAL A 121 22.39 -3.41 19.41
N ALA A 122 22.25 -2.55 20.41
CA ALA A 122 21.71 -1.22 20.32
C ALA A 122 22.10 -0.54 19.00
N GLY A 123 21.11 -0.28 18.14
CA GLY A 123 21.26 0.63 17.01
C GLY A 123 21.03 0.12 15.59
N ASN A 124 20.68 -1.16 15.35
CA ASN A 124 20.43 -1.62 13.98
C ASN A 124 19.16 -2.50 13.89
N PHE A 125 18.02 -1.87 13.77
CA PHE A 125 16.84 -2.57 13.26
C PHE A 125 17.16 -3.05 11.83
N ASP A 126 17.12 -4.38 11.61
CA ASP A 126 17.39 -4.95 10.28
C ASP A 126 16.19 -4.76 9.34
N LEU A 127 16.10 -3.57 8.77
CA LEU A 127 15.07 -3.27 7.78
C LEU A 127 15.22 -4.15 6.52
N SER A 128 16.42 -4.65 6.22
CA SER A 128 16.64 -5.56 5.09
C SER A 128 15.95 -6.90 5.33
N GLY A 129 16.06 -7.45 6.53
CA GLY A 129 15.34 -8.65 6.95
C GLY A 129 13.82 -8.45 6.91
N LEU A 130 13.33 -7.30 7.35
CA LEU A 130 11.90 -6.96 7.25
C LEU A 130 11.44 -6.89 5.79
N ILE A 131 12.19 -6.22 4.91
CA ILE A 131 11.88 -6.14 3.48
C ILE A 131 11.79 -7.55 2.87
N GLU A 132 12.70 -8.44 3.19
CA GLU A 132 12.65 -9.82 2.69
C GLU A 132 11.45 -10.61 3.25
N ARG A 133 11.07 -10.41 4.52
CA ARG A 133 9.85 -11.02 5.10
C ARG A 133 8.59 -10.51 4.39
N ILE A 134 8.49 -9.22 4.11
CA ILE A 134 7.39 -8.62 3.34
C ILE A 134 7.36 -9.18 1.92
N ASN A 135 8.50 -9.24 1.23
CA ASN A 135 8.61 -9.80 -0.12
C ASN A 135 8.18 -11.27 -0.18
N TYR A 136 8.61 -12.06 0.78
CA TYR A 136 8.19 -13.45 0.90
C TYR A 136 6.67 -13.57 1.08
N ALA A 137 6.09 -12.77 1.97
CA ALA A 137 4.66 -12.76 2.23
C ALA A 137 3.86 -12.35 0.98
N ILE A 138 4.29 -11.28 0.26
CA ILE A 138 3.64 -10.84 -0.98
C ILE A 138 3.57 -11.98 -2.00
N ARG A 139 4.67 -12.70 -2.20
CA ARG A 139 4.72 -13.82 -3.15
C ARG A 139 3.89 -15.00 -2.71
N LYS A 140 3.97 -15.37 -1.42
CA LYS A 140 3.26 -16.52 -0.84
C LYS A 140 1.73 -16.32 -0.93
N TYR A 141 1.25 -15.16 -0.51
CA TYR A 141 -0.18 -14.85 -0.45
C TYR A 141 -0.70 -14.18 -1.73
N LYS A 142 0.17 -13.94 -2.72
CA LYS A 142 -0.14 -13.22 -3.97
C LYS A 142 -0.79 -11.86 -3.70
N ALA A 143 -0.32 -11.20 -2.66
CA ALA A 143 -0.90 -9.94 -2.19
C ALA A 143 -0.84 -8.86 -3.27
N LYS A 144 -1.92 -8.07 -3.33
CA LYS A 144 -2.06 -6.90 -4.20
C LYS A 144 -1.96 -5.61 -3.41
N ARG A 145 -2.34 -5.68 -2.14
CA ARG A 145 -2.41 -4.55 -1.22
C ARG A 145 -1.49 -4.76 -0.04
N VAL A 146 -0.75 -3.72 0.34
CA VAL A 146 0.15 -3.74 1.51
C VAL A 146 -0.09 -2.48 2.33
N ALA A 147 -0.36 -2.64 3.61
CA ALA A 147 -0.43 -1.55 4.56
C ALA A 147 0.66 -1.72 5.63
N ILE A 148 1.33 -0.63 5.98
CA ILE A 148 2.42 -0.62 6.98
C ILE A 148 2.06 0.40 8.06
N ASP A 149 1.85 -0.06 9.27
CA ASP A 149 1.43 0.76 10.43
C ASP A 149 2.28 0.45 11.67
N SER A 150 3.06 1.38 12.18
CA SER A 150 3.34 2.68 11.60
C SER A 150 4.82 2.77 11.24
N ILE A 151 5.11 3.39 10.11
CA ILE A 151 6.49 3.63 9.69
C ILE A 151 7.23 4.55 10.69
N THR A 152 6.48 5.26 11.53
CA THR A 152 7.02 6.12 12.59
C THR A 152 7.80 5.32 13.64
N ALA A 153 7.38 4.07 13.93
CA ALA A 153 8.09 3.19 14.84
C ALA A 153 9.50 2.83 14.33
N VAL A 154 9.66 2.73 13.01
CA VAL A 154 10.98 2.55 12.38
C VAL A 154 11.88 3.76 12.62
N PHE A 155 11.31 4.98 12.60
CA PHE A 155 12.08 6.20 12.84
C PHE A 155 12.67 6.27 14.24
N GLN A 156 11.97 5.76 15.24
CA GLN A 156 12.41 5.81 16.64
C GLN A 156 13.60 4.88 16.95
N GLN A 157 13.89 3.94 16.04
CA GLN A 157 14.97 2.96 16.22
C GLN A 157 16.31 3.39 15.64
N TYR A 158 16.35 4.55 14.99
CA TYR A 158 17.57 5.08 14.37
C TYR A 158 17.88 6.50 14.86
N ASP A 159 19.10 6.71 15.32
CA ASP A 159 19.57 8.04 15.76
C ASP A 159 19.75 9.03 14.60
N ALA A 160 19.93 8.52 13.38
CA ALA A 160 20.26 9.34 12.22
C ALA A 160 19.10 9.39 11.20
N VAL A 161 18.44 10.54 11.10
CA VAL A 161 17.32 10.80 10.18
C VAL A 161 17.63 10.45 8.71
N PHE A 162 18.87 10.63 8.26
CA PHE A 162 19.24 10.31 6.88
C PHE A 162 19.27 8.79 6.61
N VAL A 163 19.62 7.98 7.60
CA VAL A 163 19.60 6.51 7.50
C VAL A 163 18.17 6.05 7.31
N VAL A 164 17.27 6.56 8.13
CA VAL A 164 15.84 6.25 8.05
C VAL A 164 15.27 6.61 6.68
N ARG A 165 15.56 7.81 6.17
CA ARG A 165 15.10 8.22 4.83
C ARG A 165 15.59 7.25 3.75
N ARG A 166 16.86 6.88 3.78
CA ARG A 166 17.43 5.94 2.82
C ARG A 166 16.71 4.60 2.85
N GLU A 167 16.47 4.08 4.05
CA GLU A 167 15.85 2.76 4.21
C GLU A 167 14.37 2.78 3.79
N ILE A 168 13.64 3.86 4.08
CA ILE A 168 12.27 4.03 3.56
C ILE A 168 12.26 4.10 2.03
N PHE A 169 13.19 4.84 1.42
CA PHE A 169 13.28 4.86 -0.03
C PHE A 169 13.55 3.48 -0.62
N ARG A 170 14.40 2.66 0.04
CA ARG A 170 14.65 1.27 -0.37
C ARG A 170 13.39 0.43 -0.28
N LEU A 171 12.65 0.51 0.84
CA LEU A 171 11.39 -0.20 1.01
C LEU A 171 10.38 0.20 -0.08
N ILE A 172 10.15 1.49 -0.28
CA ILE A 172 9.23 2.01 -1.29
C ILE A 172 9.63 1.56 -2.70
N ALA A 173 10.92 1.65 -3.04
CA ALA A 173 11.43 1.22 -4.34
C ALA A 173 11.17 -0.27 -4.56
N ARG A 174 11.39 -1.09 -3.52
CA ARG A 174 11.18 -2.54 -3.60
C ARG A 174 9.71 -2.91 -3.76
N LEU A 175 8.81 -2.29 -2.99
CA LEU A 175 7.36 -2.50 -3.12
C LEU A 175 6.87 -2.10 -4.51
N LYS A 176 7.40 -1.01 -5.06
CA LYS A 176 7.09 -0.55 -6.42
C LYS A 176 7.56 -1.54 -7.50
N GLU A 177 8.76 -2.11 -7.37
CA GLU A 177 9.28 -3.14 -8.29
C GLU A 177 8.38 -4.38 -8.31
N ILE A 178 7.81 -4.75 -7.16
CA ILE A 178 6.90 -5.90 -7.04
C ILE A 178 5.51 -5.57 -7.63
N GLY A 179 5.15 -4.30 -7.69
CA GLY A 179 3.90 -3.83 -8.28
C GLY A 179 2.70 -3.91 -7.34
N VAL A 180 2.91 -3.93 -6.02
CA VAL A 180 1.83 -3.82 -5.01
C VAL A 180 1.50 -2.35 -4.72
N THR A 181 0.30 -2.10 -4.23
CA THR A 181 -0.19 -0.77 -3.80
C THR A 181 -0.31 -0.73 -2.30
#